data_2952081ca93061dffe31eed3da0d8868
#
_entry.id   2952081ca93061dffe31eed3da0d8868
#
_cell.length_a   1.000
_cell.length_b   1.000
_cell.length_c   1.000
_cell.angle_alpha   90.00
_cell.angle_beta   90.00
_cell.angle_gamma   90.00
#
_symmetry.space_group_name_H-M   'P 1'
#
loop_
_entity.id
_entity.type
_entity.pdbx_description
1 polymer ?
#
loop_
_entity_poly.entity_id
_entity_poly.type
_entity_poly.pdbx_seq_one_letter_code
_entity_poly.pdbx_strand_id
1 'polypeptide(L)'
;MKHARDALFVYGSLLEEATRERIVGHRVAVIEARLIGFERRRARYHYIARADGAETVGMVILGLTSEDWRRLDAYEEVPRLYTRAEVEVVTSGGPLRCWVYLPTPNWT
;
A
#
# COMPACT_ATOMS: atom_id res chain seq x y z
N MET A 1 -0.85 10.96 -16.73
CA MET A 1 -0.68 10.13 -15.53
C MET A 1 -1.45 8.85 -15.66
N LYS A 2 -0.81 7.73 -15.33
CA LYS A 2 -1.50 6.44 -15.32
C LYS A 2 -2.29 6.26 -14.04
N HIS A 3 -3.46 5.64 -14.14
CA HIS A 3 -4.29 5.29 -13.01
C HIS A 3 -4.48 3.78 -12.98
N ALA A 4 -4.04 3.14 -11.92
CA ALA A 4 -4.12 1.70 -11.78
C ALA A 4 -5.05 1.35 -10.61
N ARG A 5 -6.31 1.04 -10.93
CA ARG A 5 -7.32 0.67 -9.94
C ARG A 5 -7.04 -0.67 -9.27
N ASP A 6 -6.23 -1.48 -9.93
CA ASP A 6 -5.85 -2.81 -9.45
C ASP A 6 -4.44 -2.82 -8.86
N ALA A 7 -3.94 -1.66 -8.42
CA ALA A 7 -2.60 -1.51 -7.89
C ALA A 7 -2.61 -0.95 -6.47
N LEU A 8 -1.73 -1.48 -5.63
CA LEU A 8 -1.63 -1.12 -4.22
C LEU A 8 -0.19 -0.81 -3.85
N PHE A 9 0.06 0.38 -3.33
CA PHE A 9 1.36 0.73 -2.75
C PHE A 9 1.47 0.12 -1.36
N VAL A 10 2.54 -0.65 -1.12
CA VAL A 10 2.78 -1.32 0.16
C VAL A 10 4.10 -0.83 0.75
N TYR A 11 4.15 -0.70 2.07
CA TYR A 11 5.30 -0.11 2.75
C TYR A 11 5.65 -0.79 4.07
N GLY A 12 4.97 -1.87 4.41
CA GLY A 12 5.16 -2.60 5.66
C GLY A 12 5.33 -4.11 5.42
N SER A 13 4.55 -4.91 6.13
CA SER A 13 4.68 -6.38 6.08
C SER A 13 4.48 -6.96 4.68
N LEU A 14 3.69 -6.31 3.83
CA LEU A 14 3.46 -6.77 2.47
C LEU A 14 4.64 -6.53 1.52
N LEU A 15 5.71 -5.88 2.00
CA LEU A 15 6.97 -5.81 1.25
C LEU A 15 7.66 -7.17 1.16
N GLU A 16 7.41 -8.04 2.11
CA GLU A 16 7.98 -9.37 2.12
C GLU A 16 7.19 -10.28 1.18
N GLU A 17 7.89 -10.91 0.25
CA GLU A 17 7.27 -11.76 -0.78
C GLU A 17 6.44 -12.89 -0.18
N ALA A 18 6.99 -13.60 0.81
CA ALA A 18 6.29 -14.71 1.43
C ALA A 18 4.98 -14.27 2.09
N THR A 19 5.00 -13.14 2.80
CA THR A 19 3.80 -12.58 3.41
C THR A 19 2.77 -12.18 2.36
N ARG A 20 3.23 -11.50 1.33
CA ARG A 20 2.38 -11.02 0.24
C ARG A 20 1.66 -12.18 -0.45
N GLU A 21 2.40 -13.23 -0.80
CA GLU A 21 1.84 -14.39 -1.49
C GLU A 21 0.91 -15.21 -0.59
N ARG A 22 1.22 -15.26 0.70
CA ARG A 22 0.36 -15.96 1.66
C ARG A 22 -1.00 -15.25 1.80
N ILE A 23 -1.00 -13.93 1.89
CA ILE A 23 -2.23 -13.15 2.07
C ILE A 23 -3.06 -13.16 0.79
N VAL A 24 -2.45 -12.89 -0.35
CA VAL A 24 -3.15 -12.82 -1.64
C VAL A 24 -3.50 -14.21 -2.16
N GLY A 25 -2.68 -15.22 -1.84
CA GLY A 25 -2.94 -16.60 -2.22
C GLY A 25 -2.32 -17.02 -3.55
N HIS A 26 -1.57 -16.14 -4.19
CA HIS A 26 -0.86 -16.44 -5.44
C HIS A 26 0.24 -15.41 -5.67
N ARG A 27 1.07 -15.64 -6.67
CA ARG A 27 2.11 -14.71 -7.06
C ARG A 27 1.51 -13.44 -7.65
N VAL A 28 2.13 -12.32 -7.33
CA VAL A 28 1.74 -11.02 -7.90
C VAL A 28 2.98 -10.29 -8.39
N ALA A 29 2.81 -9.48 -9.43
CA ALA A 29 3.87 -8.63 -9.93
C ALA A 29 4.02 -7.41 -9.02
N VAL A 30 5.26 -6.97 -8.81
CA VAL A 30 5.55 -5.78 -8.02
C VAL A 30 6.57 -4.91 -8.74
N ILE A 31 6.49 -3.60 -8.49
CA ILE A 31 7.50 -2.64 -8.96
C ILE A 31 7.88 -1.74 -7.80
N GLU A 32 9.13 -1.26 -7.81
CA GLU A 32 9.58 -0.32 -6.80
C GLU A 32 8.91 1.04 -6.99
N ALA A 33 8.60 1.71 -5.87
CA ALA A 33 7.94 3.00 -5.91
C ALA A 33 8.26 3.80 -4.65
N ARG A 34 8.03 5.12 -4.74
CA ARG A 34 8.19 6.05 -3.63
C ARG A 34 6.95 6.91 -3.50
N LEU A 35 6.47 7.07 -2.28
CA LEU A 35 5.36 7.96 -1.97
C LEU A 35 5.90 9.22 -1.34
N ILE A 36 5.79 10.33 -2.06
CA ILE A 36 6.31 11.63 -1.64
C ILE A 36 5.30 12.31 -0.71
N GLY A 37 5.81 12.96 0.32
CA GLY A 37 4.98 13.72 1.26
C GLY A 37 4.43 12.88 2.40
N PHE A 38 4.94 11.68 2.57
CA PHE A 38 4.57 10.79 3.68
C PHE A 38 5.81 10.19 4.29
N GLU A 39 5.77 9.96 5.59
CA GLU A 39 6.84 9.26 6.29
C GLU A 39 6.28 8.00 6.91
N ARG A 40 7.07 6.93 6.88
CA ARG A 40 6.72 5.66 7.52
C ARG A 40 7.01 5.75 9.00
N ARG A 41 6.03 5.37 9.80
CA ARG A 41 6.13 5.34 11.26
C ARG A 41 5.75 3.97 11.78
N ARG A 42 6.11 3.71 13.01
CA ARG A 42 5.80 2.45 13.66
C ARG A 42 5.23 2.71 15.05
N ALA A 43 4.04 2.16 15.25
CA ALA A 43 3.45 2.03 16.59
C ALA A 43 3.26 0.54 16.82
N ARG A 44 2.04 0.09 17.01
CA ARG A 44 1.72 -1.34 17.07
C ARG A 44 1.94 -1.99 15.69
N TYR A 45 1.64 -1.25 14.62
CA TYR A 45 1.84 -1.67 13.23
C TYR A 45 2.54 -0.55 12.48
N HIS A 46 3.06 -0.88 11.30
CA HIS A 46 3.59 0.16 10.40
C HIS A 46 2.44 0.97 9.82
N TYR A 47 2.64 2.27 9.72
CA TYR A 47 1.70 3.18 9.09
C TYR A 47 2.45 4.35 8.48
N ILE A 48 1.76 5.14 7.66
CA ILE A 48 2.34 6.34 7.08
C ILE A 48 1.52 7.55 7.50
N ALA A 49 2.19 8.68 7.62
CA ALA A 49 1.57 9.94 7.98
C ALA A 49 2.14 11.05 7.10
N ARG A 50 1.34 12.07 6.84
CA ARG A 50 1.81 13.20 6.05
C ARG A 50 2.98 13.87 6.74
N ALA A 51 4.01 14.18 5.95
CA ALA A 51 5.20 14.87 6.41
C ALA A 51 5.86 15.55 5.22
N ASP A 52 5.81 16.87 5.19
CA ASP A 52 6.38 17.65 4.09
C ASP A 52 7.88 17.36 3.96
N GLY A 53 8.32 17.12 2.73
CA GLY A 53 9.72 16.83 2.44
C GLY A 53 10.15 15.40 2.71
N ALA A 54 9.27 14.57 3.28
CA ALA A 54 9.57 13.16 3.51
C ALA A 54 9.18 12.31 2.31
N GLU A 55 9.68 11.09 2.28
CA GLU A 55 9.21 10.08 1.33
C GLU A 55 9.22 8.69 1.97
N THR A 56 8.36 7.83 1.49
CA THR A 56 8.29 6.44 1.92
C THR A 56 8.65 5.56 0.73
N VAL A 57 9.68 4.76 0.90
CA VAL A 57 10.09 3.78 -0.12
C VAL A 57 9.25 2.52 0.08
N GLY A 58 8.76 1.97 -1.03
CA GLY A 58 7.96 0.76 -0.98
C GLY A 58 7.85 0.12 -2.35
N MET A 59 6.76 -0.60 -2.55
CA MET A 59 6.48 -1.30 -3.81
C MET A 59 5.02 -1.12 -4.18
N VAL A 60 4.71 -1.24 -5.46
CA VAL A 60 3.33 -1.32 -5.93
C VAL A 60 3.05 -2.75 -6.37
N ILE A 61 2.02 -3.36 -5.81
CA ILE A 61 1.50 -4.64 -6.25
C ILE A 61 0.55 -4.38 -7.40
N LEU A 62 0.72 -5.09 -8.52
CA LEU A 62 -0.06 -4.88 -9.74
C LEU A 62 -1.01 -6.03 -10.00
N GLY A 63 -2.07 -5.75 -10.74
CA GLY A 63 -2.97 -6.79 -11.25
C GLY A 63 -3.86 -7.45 -10.20
N LEU A 64 -4.23 -6.71 -9.17
CA LEU A 64 -5.07 -7.23 -8.09
C LEU A 64 -6.50 -7.44 -8.55
N THR A 65 -7.05 -8.62 -8.26
CA THR A 65 -8.44 -8.96 -8.56
C THR A 65 -9.36 -8.56 -7.40
N SER A 66 -10.68 -8.63 -7.62
CA SER A 66 -11.64 -8.37 -6.55
C SER A 66 -11.44 -9.30 -5.36
N GLU A 67 -11.11 -10.56 -5.63
CA GLU A 67 -10.85 -11.55 -4.57
C GLU A 67 -9.58 -11.19 -3.80
N ASP A 68 -8.54 -10.74 -4.50
CA ASP A 68 -7.31 -10.28 -3.86
C ASP A 68 -7.57 -9.11 -2.93
N TRP A 69 -8.36 -8.13 -3.38
CA TRP A 69 -8.72 -6.98 -2.57
C TRP A 69 -9.48 -7.39 -1.31
N ARG A 70 -10.37 -8.37 -1.42
CA ARG A 70 -11.11 -8.86 -0.26
C ARG A 70 -10.17 -9.42 0.80
N ARG A 71 -9.16 -10.18 0.38
CA ARG A 71 -8.18 -10.75 1.29
C ARG A 71 -7.28 -9.69 1.92
N LEU A 72 -6.87 -8.71 1.12
CA LEU A 72 -6.05 -7.61 1.62
C LEU A 72 -6.82 -6.74 2.61
N ASP A 73 -8.07 -6.41 2.30
CA ASP A 73 -8.91 -5.63 3.21
C ASP A 73 -9.11 -6.36 4.54
N ALA A 74 -9.28 -7.67 4.50
CA ALA A 74 -9.42 -8.47 5.71
C ALA A 74 -8.12 -8.48 6.52
N TYR A 75 -6.98 -8.63 5.85
CA TYR A 75 -5.67 -8.60 6.51
C TYR A 75 -5.41 -7.25 7.18
N GLU A 76 -5.77 -6.16 6.53
CA GLU A 76 -5.60 -4.80 7.04
C GLU A 76 -6.72 -4.37 7.99
N GLU A 77 -7.71 -5.23 8.21
CA GLU A 77 -8.86 -4.96 9.07
C GLU A 77 -9.60 -3.68 8.68
N VAL A 78 -9.91 -3.57 7.39
CA VAL A 78 -10.71 -2.45 6.87
C VAL A 78 -12.17 -2.67 7.25
N PRO A 79 -12.91 -1.66 7.74
CA PRO A 79 -12.50 -0.27 7.92
C PRO A 79 -12.04 0.07 9.34
N ARG A 80 -11.82 -0.92 10.21
CA ARG A 80 -11.54 -0.67 11.62
C ARG A 80 -10.15 -0.04 11.85
N LEU A 81 -9.11 -0.65 11.30
CA LEU A 81 -7.73 -0.17 11.50
C LEU A 81 -7.22 0.66 10.34
N TYR A 82 -7.56 0.26 9.13
CA TYR A 82 -7.10 0.94 7.90
C TYR A 82 -8.27 1.23 6.99
N THR A 83 -8.05 2.16 6.09
CA THR A 83 -8.95 2.42 4.97
C THR A 83 -8.11 2.64 3.71
N ARG A 84 -8.70 2.36 2.55
CA ARG A 84 -8.01 2.57 1.28
C ARG A 84 -8.16 4.02 0.84
N ALA A 85 -7.07 4.59 0.35
CA ALA A 85 -7.06 5.94 -0.22
C ALA A 85 -6.29 5.93 -1.52
N GLU A 86 -6.62 6.83 -2.43
CA GLU A 86 -5.85 6.98 -3.67
C GLU A 86 -4.68 7.91 -3.43
N VAL A 87 -3.52 7.53 -3.98
CA VAL A 87 -2.31 8.34 -3.91
C VAL A 87 -1.57 8.27 -5.25
N GLU A 88 -0.68 9.23 -5.45
CA GLU A 88 0.24 9.19 -6.57
C GLU A 88 1.61 8.80 -6.03
N VAL A 89 2.20 7.78 -6.63
CA VAL A 89 3.56 7.34 -6.30
C VAL A 89 4.48 7.58 -7.49
N VAL A 90 5.78 7.60 -7.24
CA VAL A 90 6.79 7.76 -8.28
C VAL A 90 7.46 6.42 -8.52
N THR A 91 7.46 5.98 -9.78
CA THR A 91 8.12 4.74 -10.20
C THR A 91 9.18 5.06 -11.24
N SER A 92 9.98 4.07 -11.64
CA SER A 92 10.97 4.26 -12.71
C SER A 92 10.31 4.62 -14.05
N GLY A 93 9.05 4.23 -14.22
CA GLY A 93 8.26 4.56 -15.42
C GLY A 93 7.49 5.87 -15.31
N GLY A 94 7.67 6.63 -14.22
CA GLY A 94 6.99 7.89 -13.99
C GLY A 94 5.92 7.77 -12.91
N PRO A 95 5.09 8.82 -12.75
CA PRO A 95 4.05 8.82 -11.73
C PRO A 95 2.96 7.80 -12.03
N LEU A 96 2.43 7.20 -10.97
CA LEU A 96 1.38 6.19 -11.04
C LEU A 96 0.39 6.45 -9.93
N ARG A 97 -0.89 6.51 -10.26
CA ARG A 97 -1.95 6.65 -9.27
C ARG A 97 -2.43 5.27 -8.87
N CYS A 98 -2.49 5.01 -7.57
CA CYS A 98 -2.84 3.70 -7.04
C CYS A 98 -3.48 3.84 -5.65
N TRP A 99 -3.82 2.71 -5.04
CA TRP A 99 -4.37 2.68 -3.69
C TRP A 99 -3.27 2.53 -2.64
N VAL A 100 -3.56 2.96 -1.43
CA VAL A 100 -2.70 2.73 -0.26
C VAL A 100 -3.61 2.55 0.96
N TYR A 101 -3.17 1.77 1.94
CA TYR A 101 -3.87 1.67 3.21
C TYR A 101 -3.36 2.73 4.18
N LEU A 102 -4.28 3.54 4.70
CA LEU A 102 -3.98 4.56 5.69
C LEU A 102 -4.66 4.22 7.01
N PRO A 103 -4.03 4.55 8.15
CA PRO A 103 -4.65 4.27 9.44
C PRO A 103 -5.90 5.11 9.64
N THR A 104 -6.88 4.52 10.32
CA THR A 104 -8.10 5.22 10.71
C THR A 104 -7.90 5.88 12.08
N PRO A 105 -8.82 6.78 12.50
CA PRO A 105 -8.73 7.38 13.85
C PRO A 105 -8.83 6.37 14.99
N ASN A 106 -9.29 5.16 14.72
CA ASN A 106 -9.42 4.11 15.75
C ASN A 106 -8.09 3.51 16.20
N TRP A 107 -7.01 3.97 15.62
CA TRP A 107 -5.68 3.41 15.82
C TRP A 107 -5.06 3.74 17.17
N THR A 108 -5.45 4.84 17.73
CA THR A 108 -4.85 5.30 18.98
C THR A 108 -5.57 4.72 20.23
#